data_236531f65d5f9a5f4dedbc5d05667aa8
#
_entry.id   236531f65d5f9a5f4dedbc5d05667aa8
#
_cell.length_a   1.000
_cell.length_b   1.000
_cell.length_c   1.000
_cell.angle_alpha   90.00
_cell.angle_beta   90.00
_cell.angle_gamma   90.00
#
_symmetry.space_group_name_H-M   'P 1'
#
loop_
_entity.id
_entity.type
_entity.pdbx_description
1 polymer ?
#
loop_
_entity_poly.entity_id
_entity_poly.type
_entity_poly.pdbx_seq_one_letter_code
_entity_poly.pdbx_strand_id
1 'polypeptide(L)'
;MNVVQNGGADLNMAVTSREEILAVCREIVAEEGLSSVNMRLVASRCNIALGSVYNYFPSKSELLLATIESVWMDIFHMNGQVLVFESFTACIAWLFDTVYKSSQKYPEFFNLHSMSFAPPSMAEKSGTR
;
A
#
# COMPACT_ATOMS: atom_id res chain seq x y z
N MET A 1 -7.53 27.64 -21.25
CA MET A 1 -7.07 27.23 -21.05
C MET A 1 -6.49 27.01 -20.84
N ASN A 2 -6.74 26.86 -20.67
CA ASN A 2 -6.15 26.29 -20.35
C ASN A 2 -6.03 25.58 -20.00
N VAL A 3 -6.57 25.38 -19.86
CA VAL A 3 -6.34 24.64 -19.41
C VAL A 3 -6.10 23.89 -19.70
N VAL A 4 -6.50 23.89 -19.87
CA VAL A 4 -6.11 23.17 -19.94
C VAL A 4 -5.55 22.67 -20.29
N GLN A 5 -5.74 22.73 -20.44
CA GLN A 5 -5.00 22.29 -20.63
C GLN A 5 -4.44 21.77 -20.35
N ASN A 6 -4.65 21.59 -20.02
CA ASN A 6 -3.98 20.90 -19.52
C ASN A 6 -4.19 19.70 -19.57
N GLY A 7 -5.10 19.73 -19.83
CA GLY A 7 -5.69 18.50 -19.51
C GLY A 7 -5.41 17.39 -20.39
N GLY A 8 -5.63 17.54 -21.62
CA GLY A 8 -5.57 16.42 -22.50
C GLY A 8 -4.28 15.69 -22.45
N ALA A 9 -3.28 16.42 -22.35
CA ALA A 9 -1.99 15.82 -22.33
C ALA A 9 -1.80 14.93 -21.17
N ASP A 10 -2.81 14.82 -20.44
CA ASP A 10 -2.72 14.23 -19.20
C ASP A 10 -2.49 12.81 -19.15
N LEU A 11 -2.66 12.11 -20.23
CA LEU A 11 -2.41 10.70 -20.28
C LEU A 11 -1.01 10.34 -19.83
N ASN A 12 -0.07 11.25 -20.02
CA ASN A 12 1.29 11.02 -19.62
C ASN A 12 1.76 12.00 -18.59
N MET A 13 0.84 12.61 -17.89
CA MET A 13 1.22 13.57 -16.88
C MET A 13 1.91 12.90 -15.71
N ALA A 14 2.87 13.59 -15.17
CA ALA A 14 3.56 13.13 -13.98
C ALA A 14 2.62 13.16 -12.79
N VAL A 15 2.81 12.19 -11.92
CA VAL A 15 2.07 12.12 -10.67
C VAL A 15 2.70 13.13 -9.71
N THR A 16 1.89 14.00 -9.11
CA THR A 16 2.43 15.10 -8.34
C THR A 16 1.92 15.20 -6.91
N SER A 17 1.07 14.29 -6.47
CA SER A 17 0.56 14.36 -5.11
C SER A 17 1.00 13.15 -4.30
N ARG A 18 1.02 13.32 -2.99
CA ARG A 18 1.37 12.23 -2.09
C ARG A 18 0.45 11.03 -2.26
N GLU A 19 -0.85 11.32 -2.41
CA GLU A 19 -1.83 10.24 -2.55
C GLU A 19 -1.67 9.48 -3.85
N GLU A 20 -1.32 10.19 -4.91
CA GLU A 20 -1.10 9.53 -6.18
C GLU A 20 0.14 8.65 -6.15
N ILE A 21 1.18 9.11 -5.45
CA ILE A 21 2.38 8.31 -5.29
C ILE A 21 2.06 7.04 -4.50
N LEU A 22 1.27 7.18 -3.44
CA LEU A 22 0.89 6.01 -2.63
C LEU A 22 0.01 5.04 -3.42
N ALA A 23 -0.82 5.55 -4.31
CA ALA A 23 -1.61 4.67 -5.17
C ALA A 23 -0.70 3.81 -6.05
N VAL A 24 0.37 4.41 -6.58
CA VAL A 24 1.35 3.66 -7.37
C VAL A 24 2.07 2.65 -6.48
N CYS A 25 2.42 3.03 -5.27
CA CYS A 25 3.06 2.11 -4.34
C CYS A 25 2.16 0.90 -4.05
N ARG A 26 0.86 1.12 -3.89
CA ARG A 26 -0.06 0.02 -3.67
C ARG A 26 -0.12 -0.91 -4.88
N GLU A 27 -0.02 -0.36 -6.08
CA GLU A 27 0.01 -1.18 -7.28
C GLU A 27 1.25 -2.06 -7.30
N ILE A 28 2.40 -1.49 -6.92
CA ILE A 28 3.63 -2.26 -6.86
C ILE A 28 3.50 -3.39 -5.84
N VAL A 29 2.92 -3.09 -4.68
CA VAL A 29 2.73 -4.11 -3.66
C VAL A 29 1.84 -5.24 -4.18
N ALA A 30 0.77 -4.88 -4.88
CA ALA A 30 -0.15 -5.87 -5.41
C ALA A 30 0.50 -6.76 -6.47
N GLU A 31 1.33 -6.17 -7.32
CA GLU A 31 1.92 -6.89 -8.44
C GLU A 31 3.20 -7.62 -8.06
N GLU A 32 4.04 -7.01 -7.24
CA GLU A 32 5.39 -7.52 -7.00
C GLU A 32 5.74 -7.70 -5.54
N GLY A 33 4.90 -7.25 -4.63
CA GLY A 33 5.16 -7.37 -3.21
C GLY A 33 5.82 -6.14 -2.61
N LEU A 34 5.74 -6.03 -1.29
CA LEU A 34 6.25 -4.86 -0.58
C LEU A 34 7.75 -4.68 -0.77
N SER A 35 8.49 -5.78 -0.88
CA SER A 35 9.94 -5.72 -1.01
C SER A 35 10.40 -5.05 -2.30
N SER A 36 9.51 -4.97 -3.29
CA SER A 36 9.84 -4.33 -4.56
C SER A 36 9.68 -2.82 -4.53
N VAL A 37 9.06 -2.27 -3.49
CA VAL A 37 8.88 -0.83 -3.38
C VAL A 37 10.20 -0.16 -3.07
N ASN A 38 10.63 0.72 -3.96
CA ASN A 38 11.83 1.52 -3.72
C ASN A 38 11.68 2.85 -4.45
N MET A 39 12.53 3.81 -4.07
CA MET A 39 12.40 5.17 -4.57
C MET A 39 12.48 5.26 -6.09
N ARG A 40 13.42 4.50 -6.68
CA ARG A 40 13.63 4.57 -8.13
C ARG A 40 12.45 3.99 -8.90
N LEU A 41 11.95 2.84 -8.49
CA LEU A 41 10.82 2.23 -9.17
C LEU A 41 9.59 3.11 -9.06
N VAL A 42 9.37 3.67 -7.88
CA VAL A 42 8.22 4.54 -7.66
C VAL A 42 8.33 5.77 -8.55
N ALA A 43 9.51 6.39 -8.60
CA ALA A 43 9.71 7.56 -9.46
C ALA A 43 9.44 7.22 -10.93
N SER A 44 9.93 6.06 -11.36
CA SER A 44 9.76 5.62 -12.73
C SER A 44 8.29 5.42 -13.06
N ARG A 45 7.57 4.74 -12.20
CA ARG A 45 6.15 4.47 -12.45
C ARG A 45 5.29 5.71 -12.35
N CYS A 46 5.69 6.66 -11.51
CA CYS A 46 4.98 7.93 -11.38
C CYS A 46 5.36 8.91 -12.48
N ASN A 47 6.39 8.59 -13.26
CA ASN A 47 6.87 9.47 -14.31
C ASN A 47 7.33 10.81 -13.75
N ILE A 48 8.06 10.78 -12.64
CA ILE A 48 8.62 11.98 -12.03
C ILE A 48 10.09 11.73 -11.70
N ALA A 49 10.80 12.81 -11.41
CA ALA A 49 12.19 12.71 -11.04
C ALA A 49 12.32 12.06 -9.67
N LEU A 50 13.42 11.39 -9.45
CA LEU A 50 13.69 10.76 -8.16
C LEU A 50 13.64 11.78 -7.02
N GLY A 51 14.18 12.99 -7.25
CA GLY A 51 14.13 14.03 -6.25
C GLY A 51 12.72 14.43 -5.85
N SER A 52 11.77 14.32 -6.77
CA SER A 52 10.38 14.63 -6.46
C SER A 52 9.80 13.65 -5.45
N VAL A 53 10.18 12.37 -5.57
CA VAL A 53 9.72 11.38 -4.60
C VAL A 53 10.27 11.71 -3.23
N TYR A 54 11.57 12.10 -3.16
CA TYR A 54 12.18 12.47 -1.90
C TYR A 54 11.53 13.70 -1.26
N ASN A 55 10.92 14.57 -2.05
CA ASN A 55 10.18 15.70 -1.49
C ASN A 55 8.99 15.27 -0.67
N TYR A 56 8.36 14.16 -1.07
CA TYR A 56 7.19 13.64 -0.36
C TYR A 56 7.58 12.63 0.72
N PHE A 57 8.61 11.86 0.47
CA PHE A 57 9.05 10.78 1.37
C PHE A 57 10.56 10.87 1.49
N PRO A 58 11.05 11.55 2.53
CA PRO A 58 12.49 11.84 2.64
C PRO A 58 13.41 10.62 2.70
N SER A 59 12.87 9.46 3.08
CA SER A 59 13.69 8.26 3.16
C SER A 59 12.89 7.07 2.69
N LYS A 60 13.60 5.99 2.38
CA LYS A 60 12.94 4.75 1.99
C LYS A 60 12.07 4.22 3.12
N SER A 61 12.54 4.37 4.36
CA SER A 61 11.74 3.93 5.51
C SER A 61 10.41 4.64 5.57
N GLU A 62 10.41 5.95 5.34
CA GLU A 62 9.17 6.70 5.37
C GLU A 62 8.24 6.32 4.22
N LEU A 63 8.82 6.05 3.05
CA LEU A 63 8.02 5.58 1.94
C LEU A 63 7.39 4.24 2.25
N LEU A 64 8.15 3.31 2.81
CA LEU A 64 7.64 1.99 3.14
C LEU A 64 6.56 2.05 4.21
N LEU A 65 6.78 2.85 5.26
CA LEU A 65 5.78 2.98 6.31
C LEU A 65 4.48 3.56 5.77
N ALA A 66 4.59 4.59 4.95
CA ALA A 66 3.40 5.21 4.37
C ALA A 66 2.70 4.22 3.42
N THR A 67 3.46 3.41 2.70
CA THR A 67 2.89 2.41 1.82
C THR A 67 2.14 1.35 2.61
N ILE A 68 2.74 0.86 3.69
CA ILE A 68 2.09 -0.14 4.54
C ILE A 68 0.78 0.42 5.09
N GLU A 69 0.83 1.63 5.59
CA GLU A 69 -0.37 2.26 6.11
C GLU A 69 -1.44 2.40 5.03
N SER A 70 -1.02 2.82 3.84
CA SER A 70 -1.93 3.00 2.72
C SER A 70 -2.59 1.68 2.30
N VAL A 71 -1.82 0.58 2.33
CA VAL A 71 -2.36 -0.73 1.99
C VAL A 71 -3.42 -1.15 3.01
N TRP A 72 -3.13 -0.94 4.30
CA TRP A 72 -4.10 -1.30 5.33
C TRP A 72 -5.38 -0.47 5.21
N MET A 73 -5.24 0.81 4.89
CA MET A 73 -6.41 1.65 4.69
C MET A 73 -7.23 1.19 3.50
N ASP A 74 -6.55 0.74 2.44
CA ASP A 74 -7.25 0.20 1.27
C ASP A 74 -7.97 -1.11 1.63
N ILE A 75 -7.29 -1.98 2.37
CA ILE A 75 -7.85 -3.28 2.77
C ILE A 75 -9.15 -3.09 3.55
N PHE A 76 -9.16 -2.17 4.48
CA PHE A 76 -10.32 -1.98 5.35
C PHE A 76 -11.25 -0.86 4.87
N HIS A 77 -10.92 -0.24 3.74
CA HIS A 77 -11.73 0.85 3.18
C HIS A 77 -11.98 1.94 4.21
N MET A 78 -10.91 2.31 4.94
CA MET A 78 -11.04 3.23 6.06
C MET A 78 -10.80 4.68 5.66
N ASN A 79 -11.37 5.10 4.55
CA ASN A 79 -11.21 6.48 4.09
C ASN A 79 -12.24 7.37 4.75
N GLY A 80 -12.13 7.52 6.07
CA GLY A 80 -13.04 8.36 6.81
C GLY A 80 -14.39 7.73 7.08
N GLN A 81 -14.58 6.49 6.74
CA GLN A 81 -15.85 5.80 6.98
C GLN A 81 -15.92 5.27 8.40
N VAL A 82 -17.13 5.28 8.94
CA VAL A 82 -17.38 4.69 10.25
C VAL A 82 -17.97 3.32 10.02
N LEU A 83 -17.35 2.31 10.62
CA LEU A 83 -17.82 0.94 10.50
C LEU A 83 -18.76 0.63 11.66
N VAL A 84 -19.97 0.20 11.32
CA VAL A 84 -20.97 -0.15 12.31
C VAL A 84 -21.46 -1.57 12.02
N PHE A 85 -21.48 -2.41 13.05
CA PHE A 85 -21.87 -3.80 12.90
C PHE A 85 -23.03 -4.11 13.86
N GLU A 86 -23.90 -5.00 13.40
CA GLU A 86 -25.06 -5.39 14.20
C GLU A 86 -24.68 -6.20 15.43
N SER A 87 -23.56 -6.93 15.34
CA SER A 87 -23.13 -7.80 16.42
C SER A 87 -21.65 -8.05 16.31
N PHE A 88 -21.09 -8.59 17.38
CA PHE A 88 -19.69 -8.98 17.39
C PHE A 88 -19.42 -10.04 16.32
N THR A 89 -20.32 -11.00 16.17
CA THR A 89 -20.19 -12.04 15.16
C THR A 89 -20.14 -11.45 13.76
N ALA A 90 -21.00 -10.46 13.48
CA ALA A 90 -20.99 -9.79 12.18
C ALA A 90 -19.66 -9.08 11.94
N CYS A 91 -19.12 -8.47 12.99
CA CYS A 91 -17.82 -7.79 12.88
C CYS A 91 -16.71 -8.78 12.53
N ILE A 92 -16.69 -9.91 13.22
CA ILE A 92 -15.67 -10.93 12.99
C ILE A 92 -15.80 -11.51 11.58
N ALA A 93 -17.03 -11.78 11.15
CA ALA A 93 -17.27 -12.31 9.82
C ALA A 93 -16.77 -11.34 8.74
N TRP A 94 -17.05 -10.05 8.95
CA TRP A 94 -16.59 -9.03 8.02
C TRP A 94 -15.08 -8.98 7.98
N LEU A 95 -14.45 -9.08 9.16
CA LEU A 95 -12.99 -9.01 9.25
C LEU A 95 -12.34 -10.17 8.49
N PHE A 96 -12.81 -11.39 8.73
CA PHE A 96 -12.28 -12.56 8.02
C PHE A 96 -12.47 -12.45 6.52
N ASP A 97 -13.67 -12.03 6.10
CA ASP A 97 -13.95 -11.89 4.69
C ASP A 97 -13.05 -10.83 4.05
N THR A 98 -12.86 -9.71 4.75
CA THR A 98 -12.03 -8.63 4.26
C THR A 98 -10.58 -9.07 4.11
N VAL A 99 -10.04 -9.76 5.11
CA VAL A 99 -8.66 -10.26 5.06
C VAL A 99 -8.51 -11.29 3.95
N TYR A 100 -9.49 -12.19 3.83
CA TYR A 100 -9.42 -13.22 2.80
C TYR A 100 -9.39 -12.60 1.40
N LYS A 101 -10.30 -11.66 1.14
CA LYS A 101 -10.33 -11.01 -0.18
C LYS A 101 -9.06 -10.20 -0.42
N SER A 102 -8.56 -9.56 0.62
CA SER A 102 -7.35 -8.75 0.49
C SER A 102 -6.12 -9.60 0.24
N SER A 103 -6.11 -10.83 0.73
CA SER A 103 -4.99 -11.72 0.47
C SER A 103 -4.90 -12.10 -1.00
N GLN A 104 -6.01 -12.00 -1.74
CA GLN A 104 -5.99 -12.23 -3.17
C GLN A 104 -5.38 -11.04 -3.91
N LYS A 105 -5.60 -9.84 -3.39
CA LYS A 105 -5.08 -8.62 -3.99
C LYS A 105 -3.63 -8.36 -3.63
N TYR A 106 -3.25 -8.68 -2.40
CA TYR A 106 -1.90 -8.42 -1.87
C TYR A 106 -1.30 -9.69 -1.27
N PRO A 107 -1.07 -10.73 -2.07
CA PRO A 107 -0.68 -12.03 -1.50
C PRO A 107 0.63 -11.99 -0.74
N GLU A 108 1.64 -11.31 -1.27
CA GLU A 108 2.94 -11.28 -0.60
C GLU A 108 2.96 -10.35 0.59
N PHE A 109 2.12 -9.34 0.57
CA PHE A 109 2.03 -8.40 1.67
C PHE A 109 1.65 -9.11 2.96
N PHE A 110 0.65 -10.00 2.89
CA PHE A 110 0.22 -10.69 4.10
C PHE A 110 1.27 -11.66 4.60
N ASN A 111 1.97 -12.33 3.70
CA ASN A 111 3.02 -13.24 4.12
C ASN A 111 4.11 -12.53 4.88
N LEU A 112 4.64 -11.46 4.32
CA LEU A 112 5.71 -10.70 4.96
C LEU A 112 5.25 -10.03 6.23
N HIS A 113 4.06 -9.45 6.17
CA HIS A 113 3.53 -8.72 7.31
C HIS A 113 3.24 -9.66 8.49
N SER A 114 2.70 -10.83 8.19
CA SER A 114 2.43 -11.82 9.23
C SER A 114 3.70 -12.24 9.94
N MET A 115 4.75 -12.46 9.17
CA MET A 115 6.01 -12.88 9.76
C MET A 115 6.61 -11.79 10.64
N SER A 116 6.41 -10.55 10.27
CA SER A 116 6.93 -9.44 11.05
C SER A 116 6.32 -9.34 12.43
N PHE A 117 5.09 -9.81 12.57
CA PHE A 117 4.38 -9.73 13.83
C PHE A 117 4.32 -11.05 14.56
N ALA A 118 4.95 -12.10 14.03
CA ALA A 118 4.96 -13.39 14.69
C ALA A 118 5.78 -13.32 15.96
N PRO A 119 5.34 -13.98 17.04
CA PRO A 119 6.15 -14.04 18.26
C PRO A 119 7.49 -14.73 17.98
N PRO A 120 8.55 -14.33 18.67
CA PRO A 120 9.85 -14.95 18.45
C PRO A 120 9.84 -16.47 18.60
N SER A 121 9.05 -17.00 19.53
CA SER A 121 8.98 -18.43 19.72
C SER A 121 8.43 -19.14 18.49
N MET A 122 7.45 -18.55 17.83
CA MET A 122 6.90 -19.16 16.62
C MET A 122 7.88 -19.07 15.47
N ALA A 123 8.54 -17.92 15.34
CA ALA A 123 9.53 -17.74 14.29
C ALA A 123 10.68 -18.72 14.49
N GLU A 124 11.09 -18.91 15.73
CA GLU A 124 12.17 -19.80 16.05
C GLU A 124 11.82 -21.24 15.71
N LYS A 125 10.60 -21.64 16.05
CA LYS A 125 10.14 -22.98 15.70
C LYS A 125 10.16 -23.21 14.21
N SER A 126 9.69 -22.22 13.46
CA SER A 126 9.71 -22.33 12.02
C SER A 126 11.12 -22.47 11.47
N GLY A 127 12.04 -21.76 12.10
CA GLY A 127 13.42 -21.79 11.64
C GLY A 127 14.14 -23.08 11.90
N THR A 128 13.72 -23.81 12.92
CA THR A 128 14.41 -25.04 13.28
C THR A 128 13.94 -26.25 12.49
N ARG A 129 12.90 -26.11 11.72
CA ARG A 129 12.43 -27.24 10.89
C ARG A 129 13.23 -27.35 9.57
#